data_5876ed1051de7e888b13db109129643e
#
_entry.id   5876ed1051de7e888b13db109129643e
#
_cell.length_a   1.000
_cell.length_b   1.000
_cell.length_c   1.000
_cell.angle_alpha   90.00
_cell.angle_beta   90.00
_cell.angle_gamma   90.00
#
_symmetry.space_group_name_H-M   'P 1'
#
loop_
_entity.id
_entity.type
_entity.pdbx_description
1 polymer ?
#
loop_
_entity_poly.entity_id
_entity_poly.type
_entity_poly.pdbx_seq_one_letter_code
_entity_poly.pdbx_strand_id
1 'polypeptide(L)'
;MTAAELVYQLETDILTNMIRLLKRGAIGSAQWQAEKLGQLGTLRAMNEAAINKNLTKAIIEAQKEIEKRGRIGAAVIDAYAVIKKLKLPPGADAKMDQLLGMFGRQTASEFNRMGATMLRSADRVFVSASESIHAQVIAGAKSGRQAIAETVSGWSKAGLKAFTDKAGRQWTPEAYAQVITRSTTANVRREAQYERMDEYGLDLIQISS
;
A
#
# COMPACT_ATOMS: atom_id res chain seq x y z
N MET A 1 10.63 8.25 5.99
CA MET A 1 9.24 7.70 5.97
C MET A 1 9.30 6.31 5.40
N THR A 2 8.63 5.37 6.01
CA THR A 2 8.48 3.99 5.52
C THR A 2 7.42 3.92 4.42
N ALA A 3 7.40 2.84 3.65
CA ALA A 3 6.36 2.61 2.65
C ALA A 3 4.93 2.62 3.27
N ALA A 4 4.78 2.06 4.46
CA ALA A 4 3.49 2.04 5.17
C ALA A 4 3.02 3.45 5.61
N GLU A 5 3.92 4.28 6.12
CA GLU A 5 3.62 5.68 6.48
C GLU A 5 3.19 6.50 5.25
N LEU A 6 3.81 6.25 4.09
CA LEU A 6 3.43 6.90 2.84
C LEU A 6 2.05 6.44 2.35
N VAL A 7 1.69 5.18 2.57
CA VAL A 7 0.36 4.66 2.27
C VAL A 7 -0.70 5.21 3.24
N TYR A 8 -0.36 5.35 4.52
CA TYR A 8 -1.23 6.03 5.49
C TYR A 8 -1.48 7.50 5.10
N GLN A 9 -0.42 8.22 4.67
CA GLN A 9 -0.58 9.58 4.16
C GLN A 9 -1.47 9.64 2.93
N LEU A 10 -1.34 8.66 2.01
CA LEU A 10 -2.22 8.54 0.84
C LEU A 10 -3.67 8.34 1.25
N GLU A 11 -3.95 7.47 2.21
CA GLU A 11 -5.30 7.25 2.74
C GLU A 11 -5.89 8.54 3.31
N THR A 12 -5.08 9.29 4.08
CA THR A 12 -5.45 10.59 4.65
C THR A 12 -5.77 11.61 3.56
N ASP A 13 -4.97 11.67 2.50
CA ASP A 13 -5.19 12.58 1.37
C ASP A 13 -6.51 12.25 0.65
N ILE A 14 -6.80 10.96 0.41
CA ILE A 14 -8.05 10.50 -0.20
C ILE A 14 -9.26 10.87 0.66
N LEU A 15 -9.23 10.59 1.96
CA LEU A 15 -10.31 10.96 2.89
C LEU A 15 -10.51 12.47 2.93
N THR A 16 -9.44 13.25 2.93
CA THR A 16 -9.48 14.71 2.89
C THR A 16 -10.16 15.23 1.63
N ASN A 17 -9.86 14.65 0.46
CA ASN A 17 -10.50 14.98 -0.81
C ASN A 17 -12.00 14.72 -0.76
N MET A 18 -12.41 13.57 -0.24
CA MET A 18 -13.82 13.21 -0.08
C MET A 18 -14.56 14.18 0.86
N ILE A 19 -13.99 14.47 2.03
CA ILE A 19 -14.56 15.41 3.02
C ILE A 19 -14.69 16.81 2.42
N ARG A 20 -13.70 17.27 1.67
CA ARG A 20 -13.68 18.58 1.03
C ARG A 20 -14.86 18.74 0.06
N LEU A 21 -15.18 17.71 -0.72
CA LEU A 21 -16.30 17.75 -1.66
C LEU A 21 -17.64 17.64 -0.92
N LEU A 22 -17.79 16.76 0.06
CA LEU A 22 -19.04 16.60 0.81
C LEU A 22 -19.45 17.88 1.55
N LYS A 23 -18.51 18.68 2.03
CA LYS A 23 -18.79 19.92 2.78
C LYS A 23 -19.27 21.09 1.91
N ARG A 24 -19.27 20.98 0.59
CA ARG A 24 -19.68 22.06 -0.32
C ARG A 24 -21.17 22.03 -0.60
N GLY A 25 -21.79 23.21 -0.73
CA GLY A 25 -23.19 23.37 -1.12
C GLY A 25 -24.20 23.27 0.01
N ALA A 26 -25.48 23.23 -0.34
CA ALA A 26 -26.61 23.11 0.59
C ALA A 26 -26.78 21.64 1.03
N ILE A 27 -26.00 21.22 1.99
CA ILE A 27 -25.82 19.82 2.41
C ILE A 27 -27.16 19.14 2.65
N GLY A 28 -27.35 17.99 1.98
CA GLY A 28 -28.51 17.11 2.14
C GLY A 28 -29.70 17.46 1.25
N SER A 29 -29.68 18.56 0.47
CA SER A 29 -30.71 18.81 -0.54
C SER A 29 -30.58 17.85 -1.73
N ALA A 30 -31.69 17.66 -2.49
CA ALA A 30 -31.65 16.85 -3.72
C ALA A 30 -30.66 17.40 -4.74
N GLN A 31 -30.57 18.74 -4.86
CA GLN A 31 -29.59 19.39 -5.71
C GLN A 31 -28.15 19.11 -5.26
N TRP A 32 -27.89 19.14 -3.94
CA TRP A 32 -26.59 18.81 -3.39
C TRP A 32 -26.20 17.36 -3.70
N GLN A 33 -27.12 16.40 -3.58
CA GLN A 33 -26.84 15.00 -3.91
C GLN A 33 -26.49 14.85 -5.39
N ALA A 34 -27.26 15.43 -6.28
CA ALA A 34 -26.99 15.41 -7.73
C ALA A 34 -25.62 16.02 -8.05
N GLU A 35 -25.28 17.16 -7.41
CA GLU A 35 -23.97 17.78 -7.53
C GLU A 35 -22.83 16.84 -7.09
N LYS A 36 -22.98 16.11 -5.95
CA LYS A 36 -21.95 15.17 -5.48
C LYS A 36 -21.75 14.02 -6.45
N LEU A 37 -22.81 13.47 -7.00
CA LEU A 37 -22.69 12.43 -8.04
C LEU A 37 -22.01 12.97 -9.31
N GLY A 38 -22.30 14.21 -9.72
CA GLY A 38 -21.61 14.88 -10.84
C GLY A 38 -20.13 15.18 -10.56
N GLN A 39 -19.72 15.27 -9.29
CA GLN A 39 -18.34 15.54 -8.88
C GLN A 39 -17.44 14.28 -8.79
N LEU A 40 -17.95 13.09 -9.09
CA LEU A 40 -17.15 11.84 -9.02
C LEU A 40 -15.91 11.88 -9.92
N GLY A 41 -16.00 12.47 -11.11
CA GLY A 41 -14.84 12.65 -11.99
C GLY A 41 -13.76 13.53 -11.36
N THR A 42 -14.18 14.63 -10.72
CA THR A 42 -13.27 15.53 -9.99
C THR A 42 -12.62 14.82 -8.79
N LEU A 43 -13.41 14.09 -8.00
CA LEU A 43 -12.89 13.30 -6.88
C LEU A 43 -11.85 12.29 -7.36
N ARG A 44 -12.16 11.56 -8.43
CA ARG A 44 -11.26 10.56 -9.02
C ARG A 44 -9.93 11.20 -9.44
N ALA A 45 -9.97 12.32 -10.16
CA ALA A 45 -8.76 13.03 -10.58
C ALA A 45 -7.91 13.49 -9.37
N MET A 46 -8.54 14.00 -8.31
CA MET A 46 -7.84 14.37 -7.06
C MET A 46 -7.19 13.16 -6.38
N ASN A 47 -7.89 12.04 -6.33
CA ASN A 47 -7.40 10.81 -5.71
C ASN A 47 -6.30 10.14 -6.56
N GLU A 48 -6.40 10.15 -7.88
CA GLU A 48 -5.34 9.70 -8.79
C GLU A 48 -4.06 10.52 -8.62
N ALA A 49 -4.17 11.83 -8.47
CA ALA A 49 -3.01 12.69 -8.18
C ALA A 49 -2.36 12.35 -6.83
N ALA A 50 -3.17 12.10 -5.78
CA ALA A 50 -2.68 11.67 -4.48
C ALA A 50 -1.98 10.30 -4.56
N ILE A 51 -2.57 9.33 -5.28
CA ILE A 51 -2.00 8.00 -5.53
C ILE A 51 -0.66 8.14 -6.24
N ASN A 52 -0.60 8.84 -7.35
CA ASN A 52 0.64 9.02 -8.10
C ASN A 52 1.75 9.66 -7.26
N LYS A 53 1.41 10.65 -6.43
CA LYS A 53 2.37 11.33 -5.56
C LYS A 53 2.94 10.43 -4.46
N ASN A 54 2.07 9.73 -3.73
CA ASN A 54 2.46 9.01 -2.50
C ASN A 54 2.83 7.55 -2.78
N LEU A 55 2.12 6.88 -3.68
CA LEU A 55 2.34 5.47 -3.98
C LEU A 55 3.68 5.25 -4.70
N THR A 56 4.05 6.14 -5.61
CA THR A 56 5.38 6.08 -6.26
C THR A 56 6.50 6.14 -5.22
N LYS A 57 6.37 7.04 -4.23
CA LYS A 57 7.35 7.14 -3.14
C LYS A 57 7.34 5.87 -2.27
N ALA A 58 6.16 5.33 -1.96
CA ALA A 58 6.03 4.10 -1.18
C ALA A 58 6.69 2.90 -1.88
N ILE A 59 6.52 2.78 -3.19
CA ILE A 59 7.17 1.74 -4.01
C ILE A 59 8.70 1.90 -3.94
N ILE A 60 9.22 3.10 -4.12
CA ILE A 60 10.67 3.37 -4.05
C ILE A 60 11.23 2.98 -2.68
N GLU A 61 10.57 3.37 -1.59
CA GLU A 61 11.03 3.02 -0.24
C GLU A 61 10.95 1.51 0.03
N ALA A 62 9.90 0.83 -0.44
CA ALA A 62 9.81 -0.62 -0.35
C ALA A 62 10.93 -1.32 -1.15
N GLN A 63 11.23 -0.85 -2.35
CA GLN A 63 12.32 -1.38 -3.18
C GLN A 63 13.70 -1.20 -2.54
N LYS A 64 13.97 -0.04 -1.94
CA LYS A 64 15.21 0.20 -1.18
C LYS A 64 15.36 -0.78 0.01
N GLU A 65 14.27 -1.02 0.73
CA GLU A 65 14.31 -1.95 1.86
C GLU A 65 14.50 -3.41 1.39
N ILE A 66 13.89 -3.80 0.26
CA ILE A 66 14.10 -5.11 -0.39
C ILE A 66 15.57 -5.27 -0.78
N GLU A 67 16.16 -4.31 -1.47
CA GLU A 67 17.55 -4.34 -1.87
C GLU A 67 18.47 -4.48 -0.64
N LYS A 68 18.29 -3.62 0.35
CA LYS A 68 19.05 -3.65 1.61
C LYS A 68 18.98 -5.01 2.28
N ARG A 69 17.78 -5.60 2.42
CA ARG A 69 17.58 -6.88 3.10
C ARG A 69 18.14 -8.06 2.31
N GLY A 70 18.03 -8.03 0.99
CA GLY A 70 18.64 -9.05 0.13
C GLY A 70 20.15 -9.01 0.23
N ARG A 71 20.76 -7.83 0.13
CA ARG A 71 22.23 -7.70 0.27
C ARG A 71 22.73 -8.09 1.66
N ILE A 72 21.98 -7.80 2.73
CA ILE A 72 22.28 -8.30 4.08
C ILE A 72 22.22 -9.85 4.12
N GLY A 73 21.24 -10.44 3.45
CA GLY A 73 21.14 -11.89 3.32
C GLY A 73 22.37 -12.50 2.66
N ALA A 74 22.75 -11.98 1.50
CA ALA A 74 23.96 -12.42 0.78
C ALA A 74 25.25 -12.23 1.59
N ALA A 75 25.41 -11.09 2.26
CA ALA A 75 26.60 -10.76 3.04
C ALA A 75 26.85 -11.76 4.21
N VAL A 76 25.83 -12.39 4.74
CA VAL A 76 25.97 -13.44 5.76
C VAL A 76 26.72 -14.65 5.19
N ILE A 77 26.40 -15.03 3.96
CA ILE A 77 27.03 -16.14 3.26
C ILE A 77 28.45 -15.75 2.80
N ASP A 78 28.63 -14.53 2.31
CA ASP A 78 29.94 -14.00 1.92
C ASP A 78 30.92 -14.02 3.11
N ALA A 79 30.47 -13.65 4.32
CA ALA A 79 31.29 -13.72 5.53
C ALA A 79 31.73 -15.16 5.86
N TYR A 80 30.82 -16.13 5.70
CA TYR A 80 31.16 -17.55 5.87
C TYR A 80 32.16 -18.02 4.80
N ALA A 81 31.94 -17.64 3.55
CA ALA A 81 32.79 -18.00 2.42
C ALA A 81 34.25 -17.48 2.60
N VAL A 82 34.42 -16.28 3.16
CA VAL A 82 35.75 -15.73 3.50
C VAL A 82 36.48 -16.63 4.49
N ILE A 83 35.79 -17.11 5.54
CA ILE A 83 36.38 -18.03 6.53
C ILE A 83 36.82 -19.35 5.86
N LYS A 84 36.04 -19.85 4.93
CA LYS A 84 36.32 -21.08 4.16
C LYS A 84 37.25 -20.84 2.95
N LYS A 85 37.70 -19.60 2.72
CA LYS A 85 38.57 -19.21 1.60
C LYS A 85 37.96 -19.52 0.22
N LEU A 86 36.64 -19.47 0.12
CA LEU A 86 35.92 -19.64 -1.13
C LEU A 86 35.98 -18.32 -1.95
N LYS A 87 35.96 -18.44 -3.28
CA LYS A 87 35.94 -17.30 -4.18
C LYS A 87 34.57 -17.17 -4.83
N LEU A 88 34.04 -15.95 -4.85
CA LEU A 88 32.79 -15.67 -5.55
C LEU A 88 33.00 -15.85 -7.06
N PRO A 89 32.17 -16.61 -7.77
CA PRO A 89 32.29 -16.80 -9.20
C PRO A 89 32.01 -15.49 -9.96
N PRO A 90 32.58 -15.33 -11.15
CA PRO A 90 32.25 -14.21 -12.03
C PRO A 90 30.74 -14.18 -12.36
N GLY A 91 30.12 -13.02 -12.26
CA GLY A 91 28.70 -12.86 -12.61
C GLY A 91 27.71 -13.07 -11.45
N ALA A 92 28.15 -13.51 -10.28
CA ALA A 92 27.29 -13.73 -9.11
C ALA A 92 26.51 -12.45 -8.73
N ASP A 93 27.14 -11.29 -8.74
CA ASP A 93 26.46 -10.04 -8.41
C ASP A 93 25.36 -9.69 -9.43
N ALA A 94 25.53 -10.04 -10.72
CA ALA A 94 24.50 -9.84 -11.72
C ALA A 94 23.26 -10.72 -11.48
N LYS A 95 23.43 -11.95 -11.03
CA LYS A 95 22.31 -12.82 -10.62
C LYS A 95 21.59 -12.26 -9.39
N MET A 96 22.34 -11.80 -8.40
CA MET A 96 21.79 -11.13 -7.23
C MET A 96 20.96 -9.91 -7.63
N ASP A 97 21.47 -9.05 -8.51
CA ASP A 97 20.73 -7.88 -9.00
C ASP A 97 19.45 -8.27 -9.76
N GLN A 98 19.47 -9.37 -10.52
CA GLN A 98 18.27 -9.91 -11.16
C GLN A 98 17.23 -10.39 -10.14
N LEU A 99 17.64 -11.11 -9.11
CA LEU A 99 16.79 -11.57 -8.02
C LEU A 99 16.13 -10.38 -7.29
N LEU A 100 16.94 -9.39 -6.89
CA LEU A 100 16.45 -8.19 -6.21
C LEU A 100 15.48 -7.39 -7.10
N GLY A 101 15.79 -7.25 -8.38
CA GLY A 101 14.92 -6.61 -9.36
C GLY A 101 13.59 -7.33 -9.55
N MET A 102 13.56 -8.67 -9.51
CA MET A 102 12.32 -9.45 -9.56
C MET A 102 11.42 -9.16 -8.36
N PHE A 103 11.95 -9.21 -7.14
CA PHE A 103 11.20 -8.87 -5.92
C PHE A 103 10.72 -7.41 -5.93
N GLY A 104 11.55 -6.48 -6.41
CA GLY A 104 11.18 -5.07 -6.56
C GLY A 104 10.00 -4.86 -7.50
N ARG A 105 9.99 -5.52 -8.67
CA ARG A 105 8.86 -5.46 -9.63
C ARG A 105 7.60 -6.10 -9.08
N GLN A 106 7.70 -7.25 -8.41
CA GLN A 106 6.55 -7.90 -7.79
C GLN A 106 5.92 -6.98 -6.73
N THR A 107 6.73 -6.37 -5.88
CA THR A 107 6.26 -5.43 -4.85
C THR A 107 5.60 -4.21 -5.47
N ALA A 108 6.18 -3.61 -6.51
CA ALA A 108 5.57 -2.50 -7.23
C ALA A 108 4.19 -2.89 -7.81
N SER A 109 4.05 -4.10 -8.36
CA SER A 109 2.77 -4.61 -8.85
C SER A 109 1.71 -4.71 -7.74
N GLU A 110 2.09 -5.21 -6.55
CA GLU A 110 1.16 -5.30 -5.41
C GLU A 110 0.72 -3.90 -4.92
N PHE A 111 1.64 -2.94 -4.83
CA PHE A 111 1.32 -1.56 -4.46
C PHE A 111 0.41 -0.88 -5.50
N ASN A 112 0.66 -1.07 -6.80
CA ASN A 112 -0.20 -0.53 -7.86
C ASN A 112 -1.61 -1.12 -7.80
N ARG A 113 -1.74 -2.42 -7.53
CA ARG A 113 -3.02 -3.10 -7.32
C ARG A 113 -3.76 -2.53 -6.10
N MET A 114 -3.02 -2.22 -5.04
CA MET A 114 -3.52 -1.53 -3.86
C MET A 114 -4.08 -0.15 -4.20
N GLY A 115 -3.32 0.69 -4.91
CA GLY A 115 -3.78 2.01 -5.34
C GLY A 115 -5.06 1.98 -6.17
N ALA A 116 -5.16 1.06 -7.14
CA ALA A 116 -6.37 0.88 -7.93
C ALA A 116 -7.58 0.45 -7.08
N THR A 117 -7.36 -0.35 -6.04
CA THR A 117 -8.42 -0.77 -5.12
C THR A 117 -8.86 0.38 -4.21
N MET A 118 -7.90 1.18 -3.71
CA MET A 118 -8.21 2.38 -2.93
C MET A 118 -9.06 3.37 -3.72
N LEU A 119 -8.74 3.59 -4.99
CA LEU A 119 -9.50 4.48 -5.87
C LEU A 119 -10.96 4.02 -5.99
N ARG A 120 -11.18 2.76 -6.36
CA ARG A 120 -12.54 2.18 -6.47
C ARG A 120 -13.29 2.19 -5.14
N SER A 121 -12.60 1.97 -4.03
CA SER A 121 -13.20 2.00 -2.69
C SER A 121 -13.63 3.42 -2.32
N ALA A 122 -12.79 4.42 -2.61
CA ALA A 122 -13.11 5.83 -2.38
C ALA A 122 -14.36 6.27 -3.14
N ASP A 123 -14.48 5.90 -4.43
CA ASP A 123 -15.65 6.21 -5.24
C ASP A 123 -16.94 5.64 -4.59
N ARG A 124 -16.94 4.36 -4.22
CA ARG A 124 -18.11 3.70 -3.60
C ARG A 124 -18.46 4.32 -2.24
N VAL A 125 -17.46 4.56 -1.41
CA VAL A 125 -17.66 5.15 -0.07
C VAL A 125 -18.20 6.57 -0.19
N PHE A 126 -17.74 7.36 -1.17
CA PHE A 126 -18.22 8.72 -1.41
C PHE A 126 -19.69 8.74 -1.86
N VAL A 127 -20.06 7.88 -2.82
CA VAL A 127 -21.45 7.75 -3.29
C VAL A 127 -22.36 7.35 -2.14
N SER A 128 -22.04 6.26 -1.44
CA SER A 128 -22.83 5.77 -0.32
C SER A 128 -22.97 6.79 0.82
N ALA A 129 -21.90 7.56 1.09
CA ALA A 129 -21.95 8.64 2.08
C ALA A 129 -22.89 9.77 1.64
N SER A 130 -22.82 10.19 0.36
CA SER A 130 -23.69 11.25 -0.15
C SER A 130 -25.17 10.85 -0.10
N GLU A 131 -25.49 9.60 -0.45
CA GLU A 131 -26.83 9.05 -0.36
C GLU A 131 -27.33 8.97 1.10
N SER A 132 -26.49 8.48 2.00
CA SER A 132 -26.84 8.36 3.43
C SER A 132 -27.06 9.73 4.08
N ILE A 133 -26.19 10.72 3.79
CA ILE A 133 -26.33 12.09 4.29
C ILE A 133 -27.63 12.72 3.78
N HIS A 134 -27.91 12.57 2.49
CA HIS A 134 -29.16 13.09 1.88
C HIS A 134 -30.40 12.46 2.54
N ALA A 135 -30.45 11.14 2.68
CA ALA A 135 -31.56 10.43 3.30
C ALA A 135 -31.82 10.89 4.75
N GLN A 136 -30.76 11.04 5.57
CA GLN A 136 -30.87 11.48 6.95
C GLN A 136 -31.39 12.92 7.09
N VAL A 137 -30.96 13.80 6.18
CA VAL A 137 -31.40 15.22 6.18
C VAL A 137 -32.84 15.35 5.72
N ILE A 138 -33.24 14.67 4.64
CA ILE A 138 -34.64 14.72 4.14
C ILE A 138 -35.61 14.11 5.13
N ALA A 139 -35.22 13.03 5.81
CA ALA A 139 -36.03 12.43 6.87
C ALA A 139 -36.12 13.31 8.13
N GLY A 140 -35.44 14.46 8.18
CA GLY A 140 -35.40 15.33 9.36
C GLY A 140 -34.65 14.72 10.56
N ALA A 141 -33.98 13.59 10.38
CA ALA A 141 -33.29 12.89 11.45
C ALA A 141 -32.03 13.65 11.92
N LYS A 142 -31.36 14.37 11.03
CA LYS A 142 -30.14 15.13 11.32
C LYS A 142 -30.04 16.37 10.46
N SER A 143 -29.34 17.38 10.99
CA SER A 143 -28.86 18.50 10.14
C SER A 143 -27.73 18.00 9.23
N GLY A 144 -27.54 18.66 8.09
CA GLY A 144 -26.46 18.31 7.15
C GLY A 144 -25.07 18.33 7.81
N ARG A 145 -24.82 19.25 8.74
CA ARG A 145 -23.56 19.31 9.50
C ARG A 145 -23.36 18.10 10.41
N GLN A 146 -24.41 17.66 11.11
CA GLN A 146 -24.35 16.48 11.97
C GLN A 146 -24.12 15.21 11.15
N ALA A 147 -24.85 15.03 10.05
CA ALA A 147 -24.70 13.86 9.17
C ALA A 147 -23.26 13.77 8.59
N ILE A 148 -22.68 14.89 8.13
CA ILE A 148 -21.28 14.91 7.68
C ILE A 148 -20.31 14.62 8.83
N ALA A 149 -20.50 15.22 10.01
CA ALA A 149 -19.59 15.03 11.14
C ALA A 149 -19.53 13.56 11.58
N GLU A 150 -20.68 12.88 11.62
CA GLU A 150 -20.75 11.45 11.94
C GLU A 150 -20.11 10.58 10.86
N THR A 151 -20.35 10.88 9.59
CA THR A 151 -19.73 10.19 8.46
C THR A 151 -18.19 10.29 8.54
N VAL A 152 -17.67 11.50 8.77
CA VAL A 152 -16.23 11.75 8.90
C VAL A 152 -15.66 11.04 10.14
N SER A 153 -16.37 11.07 11.28
CA SER A 153 -15.98 10.34 12.49
C SER A 153 -15.91 8.83 12.25
N GLY A 154 -16.89 8.30 11.51
CA GLY A 154 -16.90 6.89 11.11
C GLY A 154 -15.67 6.52 10.26
N TRP A 155 -15.33 7.35 9.29
CA TRP A 155 -14.13 7.13 8.45
C TRP A 155 -12.83 7.25 9.23
N SER A 156 -12.72 8.20 10.14
CA SER A 156 -11.53 8.37 10.99
C SER A 156 -11.28 7.17 11.90
N LYS A 157 -12.34 6.46 12.29
CA LYS A 157 -12.24 5.26 13.15
C LYS A 157 -12.01 3.97 12.35
N ALA A 158 -12.64 3.87 11.19
CA ALA A 158 -12.65 2.62 10.40
C ALA A 158 -11.56 2.55 9.33
N GLY A 159 -11.00 3.70 8.91
CA GLY A 159 -10.16 3.83 7.73
C GLY A 159 -10.92 3.51 6.43
N LEU A 160 -10.23 3.60 5.31
CA LEU A 160 -10.71 3.02 4.05
C LEU A 160 -10.46 1.51 4.12
N LYS A 161 -11.48 0.73 4.50
CA LYS A 161 -11.41 -0.73 4.42
C LYS A 161 -11.35 -1.15 2.96
N ALA A 162 -10.15 -1.10 2.40
CA ALA A 162 -9.96 -1.20 0.96
C ALA A 162 -9.70 -2.64 0.49
N PHE A 163 -9.28 -3.55 1.38
CA PHE A 163 -8.85 -4.88 1.00
C PHE A 163 -9.59 -5.97 1.75
N THR A 164 -10.07 -6.95 0.98
CA THR A 164 -10.47 -8.24 1.52
C THR A 164 -9.50 -9.28 0.98
N ASP A 165 -8.81 -10.00 1.85
CA ASP A 165 -7.91 -11.08 1.46
C ASP A 165 -8.69 -12.34 1.06
N LYS A 166 -7.97 -13.38 0.61
CA LYS A 166 -8.58 -14.66 0.22
C LYS A 166 -9.33 -15.36 1.36
N ALA A 167 -9.02 -15.02 2.59
CA ALA A 167 -9.68 -15.55 3.81
C ALA A 167 -10.85 -14.67 4.28
N GLY A 168 -11.25 -13.64 3.52
CA GLY A 168 -12.34 -12.73 3.86
C GLY A 168 -11.98 -11.66 4.88
N ARG A 169 -10.71 -11.53 5.29
CA ARG A 169 -10.27 -10.52 6.26
C ARG A 169 -10.14 -9.15 5.58
N GLN A 170 -10.68 -8.13 6.25
CA GLN A 170 -10.57 -6.74 5.79
C GLN A 170 -9.30 -6.09 6.35
N TRP A 171 -8.55 -5.45 5.47
CA TRP A 171 -7.30 -4.75 5.78
C TRP A 171 -7.42 -3.26 5.48
N THR A 172 -6.82 -2.43 6.33
CA THR A 172 -6.53 -1.05 5.93
C THR A 172 -5.37 -1.05 4.93
N PRO A 173 -5.28 -0.03 4.04
CA PRO A 173 -4.17 0.09 3.09
C PRO A 173 -2.80 0.08 3.77
N GLU A 174 -2.66 0.79 4.89
CA GLU A 174 -1.43 0.82 5.69
C GLU A 174 -1.04 -0.57 6.20
N ALA A 175 -1.98 -1.29 6.85
CA ALA A 175 -1.72 -2.63 7.37
C ALA A 175 -1.34 -3.61 6.25
N TYR A 176 -1.99 -3.50 5.09
CA TYR A 176 -1.66 -4.31 3.91
C TYR A 176 -0.26 -4.00 3.37
N ALA A 177 0.12 -2.71 3.29
CA ALA A 177 1.47 -2.30 2.90
C ALA A 177 2.55 -2.82 3.86
N GLN A 178 2.27 -2.81 5.18
CA GLN A 178 3.16 -3.41 6.18
C GLN A 178 3.35 -4.90 5.95
N VAL A 179 2.27 -5.64 5.70
CA VAL A 179 2.31 -7.09 5.45
C VAL A 179 3.11 -7.40 4.18
N ILE A 180 2.84 -6.70 3.07
CA ILE A 180 3.59 -6.88 1.82
C ILE A 180 5.07 -6.64 2.06
N THR A 181 5.44 -5.49 2.62
CA THR A 181 6.83 -5.11 2.83
C THR A 181 7.55 -6.12 3.74
N ARG A 182 6.94 -6.51 4.86
CA ARG A 182 7.52 -7.46 5.81
C ARG A 182 7.71 -8.86 5.19
N SER A 183 6.69 -9.39 4.53
CA SER A 183 6.77 -10.72 3.91
C SER A 183 7.77 -10.75 2.77
N THR A 184 7.80 -9.71 1.92
CA THR A 184 8.74 -9.63 0.80
C THR A 184 10.17 -9.48 1.27
N THR A 185 10.44 -8.63 2.29
CA THR A 185 11.79 -8.47 2.85
C THR A 185 12.30 -9.72 3.55
N ALA A 186 11.44 -10.49 4.22
CA ALA A 186 11.81 -11.78 4.78
C ALA A 186 12.14 -12.81 3.69
N ASN A 187 11.32 -12.87 2.65
CA ASN A 187 11.54 -13.78 1.53
C ASN A 187 12.81 -13.44 0.75
N VAL A 188 13.00 -12.17 0.35
CA VAL A 188 14.18 -11.77 -0.43
C VAL A 188 15.47 -12.02 0.35
N ARG A 189 15.47 -11.81 1.67
CA ARG A 189 16.64 -12.11 2.50
C ARG A 189 17.01 -13.59 2.42
N ARG A 190 16.02 -14.48 2.55
CA ARG A 190 16.21 -15.92 2.47
C ARG A 190 16.64 -16.38 1.07
N GLU A 191 15.95 -15.90 0.04
CA GLU A 191 16.29 -16.25 -1.34
C GLU A 191 17.69 -15.74 -1.73
N ALA A 192 18.08 -14.55 -1.26
CA ALA A 192 19.43 -14.03 -1.47
C ALA A 192 20.51 -14.85 -0.75
N GLN A 193 20.19 -15.44 0.40
CA GLN A 193 21.09 -16.40 1.05
C GLN A 193 21.22 -17.68 0.21
N TYR A 194 20.11 -18.25 -0.25
CA TYR A 194 20.13 -19.46 -1.08
C TYR A 194 20.88 -19.25 -2.40
N GLU A 195 20.60 -18.15 -3.11
CA GLU A 195 21.31 -17.81 -4.34
C GLU A 195 22.82 -17.69 -4.09
N ARG A 196 23.23 -17.01 -3.03
CA ARG A 196 24.64 -16.84 -2.69
C ARG A 196 25.30 -18.14 -2.26
N MET A 197 24.55 -19.05 -1.58
CA MET A 197 25.05 -20.40 -1.25
C MET A 197 25.26 -21.23 -2.52
N ASP A 198 24.30 -21.22 -3.44
CA ASP A 198 24.40 -21.92 -4.72
C ASP A 198 25.60 -21.45 -5.53
N GLU A 199 25.83 -20.14 -5.59
CA GLU A 199 27.00 -19.54 -6.26
C GLU A 199 28.35 -20.00 -5.68
N TYR A 200 28.44 -20.24 -4.38
CA TYR A 200 29.64 -20.82 -3.74
C TYR A 200 29.68 -22.34 -3.77
N GLY A 201 28.66 -23.01 -4.31
CA GLY A 201 28.53 -24.48 -4.27
C GLY A 201 28.38 -25.03 -2.84
N LEU A 202 27.73 -24.29 -1.95
CA LEU A 202 27.50 -24.66 -0.55
C LEU A 202 26.14 -25.34 -0.38
N ASP A 203 26.13 -26.50 0.26
CA ASP A 203 24.90 -27.16 0.71
C ASP A 203 24.46 -26.63 2.10
N LEU A 204 23.15 -26.66 2.37
CA LEU A 204 22.56 -26.25 3.67
C LEU A 204 23.21 -26.94 4.88
N ILE A 205 23.66 -28.18 4.71
CA ILE A 205 24.31 -28.97 5.76
C ILE A 205 25.71 -28.44 6.13
N GLN A 206 26.39 -27.78 5.20
CA GLN A 206 27.74 -27.24 5.41
C GLN A 206 27.78 -25.96 6.26
N ILE A 207 26.65 -25.29 6.43
CA ILE A 207 26.55 -24.02 7.19
C ILE A 207 26.19 -24.29 8.66
N SER A 208 25.57 -25.43 8.96
CA SER A 208 25.13 -25.80 10.31
C SER A 208 26.20 -26.59 11.11
N SER A 209 27.34 -26.91 10.54
CA SER A 209 28.48 -27.57 11.15
C SER A 209 29.64 -26.61 11.41
#